data_98ecaf038a6c53669d2adceac1458d82
#
_entry.id   98ecaf038a6c53669d2adceac1458d82
#
_cell.length_a   1.000
_cell.length_b   1.000
_cell.length_c   1.000
_cell.angle_alpha   90.00
_cell.angle_beta   90.00
_cell.angle_gamma   90.00
#
_symmetry.space_group_name_H-M   'P 1'
#
loop_
_entity.id
_entity.type
_entity.pdbx_description
1 polymer ?
#
loop_
_entity_poly.entity_id
_entity_poly.type
_entity_poly.pdbx_seq_one_letter_code
_entity_poly.pdbx_strand_id
1 'polypeptide(L)'
;FSYDTRCFDSTVTERDIRTENDIYQCCKLDPIARKAVSSLTERLYIGGPMVNSRGQSCGYRRCRASGVLPTSMGNTLTCYLKAQAACRAAKIKDYDMLVCGDDLVVICESAGVQEDTASLRAFTDAMTRYSAPPGAAPQPTYDLELITS
;
A
#
# COMPACT_ATOMS: atom_id res chain seq x y z
N PHE A 1 11.76 -1.65 13.17
CA PHE A 1 11.91 -0.45 12.35
C PHE A 1 10.55 0.11 11.95
N SER A 2 10.47 1.41 11.76
CA SER A 2 9.31 2.06 11.17
C SER A 2 9.60 2.39 9.70
N TYR A 3 8.56 2.32 8.89
CA TYR A 3 8.67 2.60 7.46
C TYR A 3 7.51 3.53 7.09
N ASP A 4 7.82 4.66 6.50
CA ASP A 4 6.85 5.65 6.06
C ASP A 4 6.97 5.88 4.56
N THR A 5 5.89 5.63 3.86
CA THR A 5 5.81 5.85 2.41
C THR A 5 5.35 7.27 2.15
N ARG A 6 6.14 8.03 1.42
CA ARG A 6 5.75 9.39 1.01
C ARG A 6 4.59 9.31 0.05
N CYS A 7 3.55 10.11 0.31
CA CYS A 7 2.36 10.18 -0.54
C CYS A 7 1.81 8.78 -0.83
N PHE A 8 1.53 8.00 0.23
CA PHE A 8 1.11 6.61 0.11
C PHE A 8 -0.03 6.42 -0.91
N ASP A 9 -1.04 7.31 -0.88
CA ASP A 9 -2.19 7.19 -1.78
C ASP A 9 -1.78 7.19 -3.25
N SER A 10 -0.72 7.92 -3.61
CA SER A 10 -0.21 7.94 -4.99
C SER A 10 0.57 6.68 -5.37
N THR A 11 1.00 5.88 -4.39
CA THR A 11 1.71 4.62 -4.62
C THR A 11 0.79 3.41 -4.71
N VAL A 12 -0.49 3.58 -4.42
CA VAL A 12 -1.50 2.51 -4.54
C VAL A 12 -1.84 2.33 -6.01
N THR A 13 -1.51 1.17 -6.52
CA THR A 13 -1.71 0.84 -7.94
C THR A 13 -3.12 0.31 -8.19
N GLU A 14 -3.53 0.24 -9.46
CA GLU A 14 -4.77 -0.40 -9.85
C GLU A 14 -4.83 -1.86 -9.37
N ARG A 15 -3.69 -2.56 -9.46
CA ARG A 15 -3.57 -3.94 -8.99
C ARG A 15 -3.83 -4.04 -7.48
N ASP A 16 -3.35 -3.07 -6.70
CA ASP A 16 -3.57 -3.04 -5.26
C ASP A 16 -5.06 -2.89 -4.93
N ILE A 17 -5.76 -2.05 -5.67
CA ILE A 17 -7.19 -1.83 -5.48
C ILE A 17 -8.01 -3.05 -5.89
N ARG A 18 -7.59 -3.77 -6.93
CA ARG A 18 -8.22 -5.04 -7.31
C ARG A 18 -8.02 -6.11 -6.25
N THR A 19 -6.84 -6.18 -5.65
CA THR A 19 -6.57 -7.08 -4.52
C THR A 19 -7.44 -6.73 -3.31
N GLU A 20 -7.60 -5.44 -3.02
CA GLU A 20 -8.48 -4.95 -1.96
C GLU A 20 -9.93 -5.38 -2.22
N ASN A 21 -10.42 -5.25 -3.44
CA ASN A 21 -11.76 -5.72 -3.82
C ASN A 21 -11.90 -7.23 -3.62
N ASP A 22 -10.88 -8.01 -3.98
CA ASP A 22 -10.89 -9.46 -3.76
C ASP A 22 -11.06 -9.79 -2.27
N ILE A 23 -10.43 -9.02 -1.39
CA ILE A 23 -10.60 -9.18 0.06
C ILE A 23 -12.03 -8.85 0.49
N TYR A 24 -12.60 -7.76 -0.01
CA TYR A 24 -13.98 -7.40 0.29
C TYR A 24 -14.96 -8.48 -0.18
N GLN A 25 -14.67 -9.14 -1.29
CA GLN A 25 -15.51 -10.22 -1.82
C GLN A 25 -15.46 -11.49 -0.97
N CYS A 26 -14.54 -11.58 -0.02
CA CYS A 26 -14.53 -12.67 0.97
C CYS A 26 -15.60 -12.52 2.03
N CYS A 27 -16.25 -11.37 2.15
CA CYS A 27 -17.38 -11.17 3.04
C CYS A 27 -18.63 -11.88 2.50
N LYS A 28 -19.55 -12.20 3.41
CA LYS A 28 -20.83 -12.81 3.05
C LYS A 28 -21.76 -11.74 2.48
N LEU A 29 -21.60 -11.43 1.21
CA LEU A 29 -22.40 -10.45 0.50
C LEU A 29 -23.45 -11.14 -0.37
N ASP A 30 -24.66 -10.57 -0.43
CA ASP A 30 -25.62 -11.02 -1.41
C ASP A 30 -25.16 -10.62 -2.83
N PRO A 31 -25.76 -11.19 -3.91
CA PRO A 31 -25.30 -10.91 -5.26
C PRO A 31 -25.38 -9.43 -5.66
N ILE A 32 -26.39 -8.71 -5.16
CA ILE A 32 -26.56 -7.27 -5.45
C ILE A 32 -25.46 -6.46 -4.77
N ALA A 33 -25.25 -6.69 -3.47
CA ALA A 33 -24.20 -6.00 -2.71
C ALA A 33 -22.81 -6.32 -3.27
N ARG A 34 -22.53 -7.58 -3.62
CA ARG A 34 -21.26 -8.01 -4.21
C ARG A 34 -20.95 -7.27 -5.50
N LYS A 35 -21.94 -7.14 -6.37
CA LYS A 35 -21.80 -6.42 -7.63
C LYS A 35 -21.62 -4.91 -7.41
N ALA A 36 -22.35 -4.34 -6.44
CA ALA A 36 -22.23 -2.93 -6.08
C ALA A 36 -20.85 -2.59 -5.53
N VAL A 37 -20.32 -3.40 -4.61
CA VAL A 37 -18.97 -3.21 -4.04
C VAL A 37 -17.91 -3.25 -5.14
N SER A 38 -17.96 -4.24 -6.03
CA SER A 38 -17.01 -4.37 -7.13
C SER A 38 -17.07 -3.16 -8.07
N SER A 39 -18.28 -2.75 -8.47
CA SER A 39 -18.46 -1.62 -9.36
C SER A 39 -17.99 -0.30 -8.74
N LEU A 40 -18.34 -0.05 -7.47
CA LEU A 40 -17.93 1.16 -6.76
C LEU A 40 -16.41 1.21 -6.56
N THR A 41 -15.80 0.08 -6.24
CA THR A 41 -14.35 -0.01 -6.09
C THR A 41 -13.65 0.39 -7.39
N GLU A 42 -14.11 -0.13 -8.51
CA GLU A 42 -13.52 0.22 -9.80
C GLU A 42 -13.75 1.68 -10.20
N ARG A 43 -14.97 2.17 -10.03
CA ARG A 43 -15.35 3.51 -10.51
C ARG A 43 -14.78 4.63 -9.65
N LEU A 44 -14.83 4.48 -8.33
CA LEU A 44 -14.53 5.57 -7.40
C LEU A 44 -13.08 5.55 -6.90
N TYR A 45 -12.47 4.37 -6.83
CA TYR A 45 -11.19 4.24 -6.13
C TYR A 45 -10.01 3.98 -7.05
N ILE A 46 -10.19 3.35 -8.20
CA ILE A 46 -9.09 3.10 -9.14
C ILE A 46 -8.67 4.37 -9.86
N GLY A 47 -9.62 5.17 -10.31
CA GLY A 47 -9.30 6.40 -11.02
C GLY A 47 -10.52 7.23 -11.33
N GLY A 48 -10.28 8.43 -11.81
CA GLY A 48 -11.33 9.33 -12.19
C GLY A 48 -10.80 10.71 -12.60
N PRO A 49 -11.63 11.54 -13.22
CA PRO A 49 -11.22 12.89 -13.56
C PRO A 49 -11.00 13.72 -12.31
N MET A 50 -10.01 14.59 -12.36
CA MET A 50 -9.75 15.58 -11.31
C MET A 50 -10.27 16.92 -11.76
N VAL A 51 -11.09 17.56 -10.94
CA VAL A 51 -11.61 18.91 -11.17
C VAL A 51 -11.28 19.79 -9.98
N ASN A 52 -11.02 21.07 -10.25
CA ASN A 52 -10.81 22.05 -9.19
C ASN A 52 -12.15 22.55 -8.64
N SER A 53 -12.09 23.46 -7.65
CA SER A 53 -13.30 24.06 -7.06
C SER A 53 -14.15 24.85 -8.05
N ARG A 54 -13.60 25.23 -9.21
CA ARG A 54 -14.28 25.95 -10.28
C ARG A 54 -14.86 25.00 -11.36
N GLY A 55 -14.73 23.69 -11.18
CA GLY A 55 -15.20 22.71 -12.15
C GLY A 55 -14.28 22.50 -13.35
N GLN A 56 -13.09 23.14 -13.36
CA GLN A 56 -12.13 22.96 -14.46
C GLN A 56 -11.41 21.63 -14.35
N SER A 57 -11.21 20.95 -15.50
CA SER A 57 -10.48 19.69 -15.54
C SER A 57 -9.01 19.91 -15.22
N CYS A 58 -8.50 19.17 -14.22
CA CYS A 58 -7.10 19.22 -13.78
C CYS A 58 -6.34 17.93 -14.10
N GLY A 59 -6.91 17.05 -14.93
CA GLY A 59 -6.31 15.79 -15.31
C GLY A 59 -7.10 14.57 -14.85
N TYR A 60 -6.46 13.42 -14.87
CA TYR A 60 -7.08 12.14 -14.54
C TYR A 60 -6.29 11.45 -13.44
N ARG A 61 -6.98 11.07 -12.37
CA ARG A 61 -6.37 10.34 -11.25
C ARG A 61 -6.31 8.85 -11.57
N ARG A 62 -5.13 8.25 -11.38
CA ARG A 62 -4.90 6.80 -11.59
C ARG A 62 -4.42 6.08 -10.34
N CYS A 63 -4.65 6.68 -9.19
CA CYS A 63 -4.26 6.14 -7.90
C CYS A 63 -5.40 6.33 -6.91
N ARG A 64 -5.19 5.91 -5.66
CA ARG A 64 -6.20 6.04 -4.62
C ARG A 64 -6.56 7.51 -4.37
N ALA A 65 -7.86 7.78 -4.29
CA ALA A 65 -8.36 9.07 -3.84
C ALA A 65 -8.21 9.18 -2.32
N SER A 66 -7.57 10.25 -1.86
CA SER A 66 -7.50 10.56 -0.43
C SER A 66 -8.88 11.01 0.08
N GLY A 67 -9.22 10.62 1.30
CA GLY A 67 -10.42 11.09 1.96
C GLY A 67 -11.71 10.36 1.56
N VAL A 68 -11.66 9.36 0.68
CA VAL A 68 -12.82 8.49 0.45
C VAL A 68 -12.96 7.50 1.61
N LEU A 69 -14.18 7.05 1.87
CA LEU A 69 -14.52 6.27 3.06
C LEU A 69 -13.61 5.05 3.30
N PRO A 70 -13.30 4.20 2.31
CA PRO A 70 -12.47 3.02 2.54
C PRO A 70 -10.96 3.29 2.51
N THR A 71 -10.51 4.53 2.37
CA THR A 71 -9.07 4.83 2.21
C THR A 71 -8.24 4.33 3.39
N SER A 72 -8.68 4.57 4.62
CA SER A 72 -7.93 4.14 5.81
C SER A 72 -7.82 2.62 5.89
N MET A 73 -8.92 1.91 5.76
CA MET A 73 -8.93 0.45 5.80
C MET A 73 -8.20 -0.14 4.60
N GLY A 74 -8.44 0.39 3.41
CA GLY A 74 -7.79 -0.06 2.19
C GLY A 74 -6.28 0.17 2.22
N ASN A 75 -5.83 1.30 2.73
CA ASN A 75 -4.42 1.59 2.89
C ASN A 75 -3.78 0.65 3.92
N THR A 76 -4.48 0.35 5.01
CA THR A 76 -4.01 -0.60 6.01
C THR A 76 -3.80 -1.99 5.39
N LEU A 77 -4.79 -2.50 4.65
CA LEU A 77 -4.69 -3.79 3.97
C LEU A 77 -3.57 -3.81 2.93
N THR A 78 -3.49 -2.79 2.11
CA THR A 78 -2.46 -2.68 1.05
C THR A 78 -1.07 -2.59 1.66
N CYS A 79 -0.87 -1.76 2.66
CA CYS A 79 0.40 -1.61 3.36
C CYS A 79 0.81 -2.94 4.01
N TYR A 80 -0.11 -3.60 4.69
CA TYR A 80 0.15 -4.91 5.31
C TYR A 80 0.60 -5.95 4.30
N LEU A 81 -0.12 -6.10 3.19
CA LEU A 81 0.18 -7.12 2.18
C LEU A 81 1.51 -6.84 1.48
N LYS A 82 1.78 -5.59 1.14
CA LYS A 82 3.06 -5.20 0.55
C LYS A 82 4.23 -5.44 1.51
N ALA A 83 4.05 -5.05 2.77
CA ALA A 83 5.08 -5.24 3.80
C ALA A 83 5.33 -6.73 4.08
N GLN A 84 4.29 -7.55 4.11
CA GLN A 84 4.44 -9.00 4.27
C GLN A 84 5.24 -9.60 3.11
N ALA A 85 4.93 -9.21 1.88
CA ALA A 85 5.67 -9.68 0.71
C ALA A 85 7.13 -9.18 0.73
N ALA A 86 7.35 -7.93 1.17
CA ALA A 86 8.68 -7.36 1.30
C ALA A 86 9.51 -8.06 2.37
N CYS A 87 8.92 -8.42 3.50
CA CYS A 87 9.60 -9.20 4.54
C CYS A 87 10.02 -10.57 4.01
N ARG A 88 9.15 -11.22 3.24
CA ARG A 88 9.50 -12.51 2.59
C ARG A 88 10.64 -12.34 1.60
N ALA A 89 10.60 -11.31 0.76
CA ALA A 89 11.64 -11.01 -0.21
C ALA A 89 12.98 -10.68 0.46
N ALA A 90 12.95 -10.03 1.60
CA ALA A 90 14.13 -9.69 2.39
C ALA A 90 14.60 -10.85 3.30
N LYS A 91 13.88 -11.97 3.31
CA LYS A 91 14.14 -13.12 4.17
C LYS A 91 14.13 -12.79 5.65
N ILE A 92 13.32 -11.82 6.03
CA ILE A 92 13.06 -11.49 7.44
C ILE A 92 12.14 -12.56 7.99
N LYS A 93 12.57 -13.25 9.02
CA LYS A 93 11.82 -14.31 9.69
C LYS A 93 11.39 -13.86 11.08
N ASP A 94 10.32 -14.46 11.60
CA ASP A 94 9.86 -14.22 12.97
C ASP A 94 9.65 -12.74 13.26
N TYR A 95 8.80 -12.13 12.45
CA TYR A 95 8.47 -10.71 12.56
C TYR A 95 7.00 -10.51 12.93
N ASP A 96 6.74 -9.40 13.62
CA ASP A 96 5.40 -8.87 13.84
C ASP A 96 5.29 -7.50 13.19
N MET A 97 4.09 -7.10 12.83
CA MET A 97 3.83 -5.80 12.22
C MET A 97 2.68 -5.09 12.92
N LEU A 98 2.82 -3.77 13.03
CA LEU A 98 1.75 -2.85 13.40
C LEU A 98 1.49 -1.95 12.20
N VAL A 99 0.27 -1.96 11.69
CA VAL A 99 -0.11 -1.21 10.49
C VAL A 99 -1.36 -0.39 10.79
N CYS A 100 -1.31 0.89 10.46
CA CYS A 100 -2.45 1.79 10.54
C CYS A 100 -2.39 2.76 9.36
N GLY A 101 -3.27 2.55 8.37
CA GLY A 101 -3.17 3.32 7.14
C GLY A 101 -1.83 3.11 6.45
N ASP A 102 -1.11 4.19 6.25
CA ASP A 102 0.24 4.17 5.66
C ASP A 102 1.36 3.98 6.68
N ASP A 103 1.05 4.06 7.98
CA ASP A 103 2.03 3.87 9.04
C ASP A 103 2.33 2.39 9.25
N LEU A 104 3.61 2.06 9.25
CA LEU A 104 4.08 0.69 9.39
C LEU A 104 5.23 0.61 10.38
N VAL A 105 5.13 -0.33 11.31
CA VAL A 105 6.22 -0.72 12.20
C VAL A 105 6.42 -2.22 12.06
N VAL A 106 7.66 -2.64 11.85
CA VAL A 106 8.04 -4.05 11.82
C VAL A 106 8.93 -4.34 13.01
N ILE A 107 8.57 -5.35 13.77
CA ILE A 107 9.30 -5.81 14.95
C ILE A 107 9.90 -7.16 14.63
N CYS A 108 11.20 -7.27 14.65
CA CYS A 108 11.92 -8.51 14.35
C CYS A 108 13.20 -8.58 15.15
N GLU A 109 13.78 -9.78 15.21
CA GLU A 109 15.07 -9.98 15.87
C GLU A 109 16.20 -9.40 15.04
N SER A 110 17.19 -8.82 15.73
CA SER A 110 18.42 -8.36 15.11
C SER A 110 19.38 -9.54 14.86
N ALA A 111 19.94 -9.61 13.66
CA ALA A 111 20.92 -10.62 13.28
C ALA A 111 22.34 -10.04 13.19
N GLY A 112 22.52 -8.80 13.64
CA GLY A 112 23.79 -8.08 13.55
C GLY A 112 23.70 -6.90 12.59
N VAL A 113 24.62 -5.94 12.73
CA VAL A 113 24.53 -4.67 11.98
C VAL A 113 24.58 -4.89 10.47
N GLN A 114 25.44 -5.79 10.00
CA GLN A 114 25.58 -6.03 8.55
C GLN A 114 24.34 -6.73 7.97
N GLU A 115 23.87 -7.78 8.63
CA GLU A 115 22.67 -8.50 8.20
C GLU A 115 21.43 -7.62 8.28
N ASP A 116 21.30 -6.82 9.33
CA ASP A 116 20.17 -5.90 9.49
C ASP A 116 20.16 -4.84 8.39
N THR A 117 21.32 -4.28 8.05
CA THR A 117 21.44 -3.30 6.97
C THR A 117 21.04 -3.91 5.62
N ALA A 118 21.51 -5.12 5.34
CA ALA A 118 21.17 -5.83 4.10
C ALA A 118 19.68 -6.16 4.04
N SER A 119 19.09 -6.61 5.13
CA SER A 119 17.66 -6.93 5.21
C SER A 119 16.78 -5.69 5.01
N LEU A 120 17.16 -4.57 5.64
CA LEU A 120 16.42 -3.30 5.47
C LEU A 120 16.52 -2.79 4.04
N ARG A 121 17.68 -2.91 3.40
CA ARG A 121 17.84 -2.54 1.99
C ARG A 121 16.96 -3.41 1.08
N ALA A 122 16.97 -4.72 1.29
CA ALA A 122 16.13 -5.64 0.52
C ALA A 122 14.63 -5.36 0.73
N PHE A 123 14.24 -5.04 1.96
CA PHE A 123 12.87 -4.65 2.29
C PHE A 123 12.47 -3.37 1.56
N THR A 124 13.28 -2.33 1.61
CA THR A 124 12.97 -1.05 0.96
C THR A 124 12.94 -1.19 -0.56
N ASP A 125 13.83 -1.98 -1.15
CA ASP A 125 13.85 -2.24 -2.59
C ASP A 125 12.55 -2.96 -3.01
N ALA A 126 12.10 -3.94 -2.25
CA ALA A 126 10.85 -4.65 -2.53
C ALA A 126 9.64 -3.72 -2.43
N MET A 127 9.56 -2.92 -1.36
CA MET A 127 8.47 -1.95 -1.19
C MET A 127 8.43 -0.93 -2.33
N THR A 128 9.59 -0.46 -2.78
CA THR A 128 9.69 0.47 -3.90
C THR A 128 9.17 -0.15 -5.19
N ARG A 129 9.53 -1.41 -5.47
CA ARG A 129 9.02 -2.14 -6.65
C ARG A 129 7.51 -2.31 -6.62
N TYR A 130 6.95 -2.64 -5.46
CA TYR A 130 5.51 -2.84 -5.31
C TYR A 130 4.70 -1.54 -5.43
N SER A 131 5.36 -0.40 -5.27
CA SER A 131 4.72 0.91 -5.35
C SER A 131 4.80 1.54 -6.75
N ALA A 132 5.48 0.90 -7.69
CA ALA A 132 5.59 1.38 -9.06
C ALA A 132 4.46 0.85 -9.92
N PRO A 133 3.82 1.68 -10.76
CA PRO A 133 2.87 1.20 -11.74
C PRO A 133 3.57 0.31 -12.79
N PRO A 134 2.83 -0.62 -13.45
CA PRO A 134 3.41 -1.47 -14.48
C PRO A 134 4.13 -0.67 -15.57
N GLY A 135 5.37 -1.06 -15.87
CA GLY A 135 6.19 -0.41 -16.90
C GLY A 135 6.90 0.85 -16.47
N ALA A 136 6.67 1.35 -15.27
CA ALA A 136 7.38 2.50 -14.72
C ALA A 136 8.61 2.06 -13.93
N ALA A 137 9.68 2.88 -13.97
CA ALA A 137 10.85 2.64 -13.14
C ALA A 137 10.50 2.93 -11.67
N PRO A 138 10.89 2.05 -10.73
CA PRO A 138 10.68 2.32 -9.31
C PRO A 138 11.43 3.58 -8.87
N GLN A 139 10.75 4.40 -8.06
CA GLN A 139 11.33 5.61 -7.47
C GLN A 139 11.32 5.47 -5.95
N PRO A 140 12.39 5.89 -5.25
CA PRO A 140 12.39 5.91 -3.80
C PRO A 140 11.31 6.87 -3.28
N THR A 141 10.37 6.35 -2.49
CA THR A 141 9.24 7.10 -1.95
C THR A 141 9.01 6.81 -0.46
N TYR A 142 10.09 6.65 0.29
CA TYR A 142 9.97 6.23 1.68
C TYR A 142 10.92 6.98 2.60
N ASP A 143 10.56 7.04 3.88
CA ASP A 143 11.44 7.35 4.98
C ASP A 143 11.50 6.12 5.90
N LEU A 144 12.71 5.71 6.26
CA LEU A 144 12.95 4.55 7.11
C LEU A 144 13.66 5.00 8.38
N GLU A 145 13.15 4.57 9.52
CA GLU A 145 13.77 4.82 10.82
C GLU A 145 13.99 3.50 11.54
N LEU A 146 15.25 3.25 11.94
CA LEU A 146 15.58 2.11 12.77
C LEU A 146 15.39 2.49 14.24
N ILE A 147 14.49 1.76 14.90
CA ILE A 147 14.21 1.93 16.31
C ILE A 147 14.87 0.80 17.06
N THR A 148 15.80 1.11 17.96
CA THR A 148 16.48 0.13 18.81
C THR A 148 16.08 0.32 20.27
N SER A 149 15.94 -0.78 20.95
CA SER A 149 15.69 -0.77 22.40
C SER A 149 16.99 -0.58 23.21
#